data_b75e3090f41064ae5380c3b1dc07c838
#
_entry.id   b75e3090f41064ae5380c3b1dc07c838
#
_cell.length_a   1.000
_cell.length_b   1.000
_cell.length_c   1.000
_cell.angle_alpha   90.00
_cell.angle_beta   90.00
_cell.angle_gamma   90.00
#
_symmetry.space_group_name_H-M   'P 1'
#
loop_
_entity.id
_entity.type
_entity.pdbx_description
1 polymer ?
#
loop_
_entity_poly.entity_id
_entity_poly.type
_entity_poly.pdbx_seq_one_letter_code
_entity_poly.pdbx_strand_id
1 'polypeptide(L)'
;MNILPRPRINSLSFRLAAGAALWITAALVVAGLVLSGLFRDYVERSFEQQLAMQLDRLSSVSEVGPGGAIELKRLFSDPRFEKPYSGWYWQVAGSDRPLLRSRSLWDRVLVIEGDVEATDTPWRSVEMGPEDQHLWVLRRAVTLPGARGVYQIAIAADISEMHAAIARFTETLALSLAVLGLGLIAAVIIQVRYGLLPLVRLRDGLAAVRSGRATRLAGPFPDEVMPLAEDLNALLDHNASVVERARTHVGNLAHALKTPLSVVGN
;
A
#
# COMPACT_ATOMS: atom_id res chain seq x y z
N MET A 1 -30.74 7.71 -23.64
CA MET A 1 -29.26 7.72 -23.71
C MET A 1 -28.80 8.86 -22.84
N ASN A 2 -28.55 8.58 -21.54
CA ASN A 2 -28.25 9.61 -20.53
C ASN A 2 -26.81 10.08 -20.72
N ILE A 3 -26.66 11.30 -21.24
CA ILE A 3 -25.37 12.00 -21.31
C ILE A 3 -24.96 12.33 -19.87
N LEU A 4 -23.95 11.64 -19.35
CA LEU A 4 -23.33 11.95 -18.07
C LEU A 4 -22.90 13.43 -18.07
N PRO A 5 -23.33 14.25 -17.10
CA PRO A 5 -22.91 15.65 -17.03
C PRO A 5 -21.39 15.70 -16.85
N ARG A 6 -20.70 16.45 -17.72
CA ARG A 6 -19.26 16.69 -17.62
C ARG A 6 -18.91 17.15 -16.20
N PRO A 7 -17.87 16.59 -15.58
CA PRO A 7 -17.47 17.02 -14.24
C PRO A 7 -17.05 18.50 -14.30
N ARG A 8 -17.82 19.35 -13.65
CA ARG A 8 -17.44 20.76 -13.46
C ARG A 8 -16.34 20.77 -12.37
N ILE A 9 -15.10 21.04 -12.76
CA ILE A 9 -13.90 21.07 -11.87
C ILE A 9 -14.13 21.97 -10.64
N ASN A 10 -15.01 22.96 -10.74
CA ASN A 10 -15.39 23.85 -9.63
C ASN A 10 -16.57 23.33 -8.78
N SER A 11 -17.01 22.09 -8.95
CA SER A 11 -18.06 21.49 -8.11
C SER A 11 -17.49 21.13 -6.73
N LEU A 12 -18.21 21.47 -5.66
CA LEU A 12 -17.86 21.10 -4.29
C LEU A 12 -17.73 19.58 -4.15
N SER A 13 -18.62 18.83 -4.79
CA SER A 13 -18.57 17.36 -4.83
C SER A 13 -17.28 16.83 -5.46
N PHE A 14 -16.81 17.45 -6.56
CA PHE A 14 -15.56 17.05 -7.18
C PHE A 14 -14.35 17.34 -6.27
N ARG A 15 -14.30 18.52 -5.66
CA ARG A 15 -13.19 18.88 -4.75
C ARG A 15 -13.10 17.98 -3.54
N LEU A 16 -14.25 17.65 -2.92
CA LEU A 16 -14.30 16.72 -1.78
C LEU A 16 -13.89 15.31 -2.17
N ALA A 17 -14.44 14.79 -3.28
CA ALA A 17 -14.10 13.45 -3.76
C ALA A 17 -12.62 13.35 -4.20
N ALA A 18 -12.10 14.35 -4.90
CA ALA A 18 -10.70 14.39 -5.33
C ALA A 18 -9.72 14.51 -4.14
N GLY A 19 -10.05 15.34 -3.14
CA GLY A 19 -9.26 15.44 -1.91
C GLY A 19 -9.23 14.12 -1.13
N ALA A 20 -10.37 13.48 -0.96
CA ALA A 20 -10.45 12.18 -0.30
C ALA A 20 -9.71 11.09 -1.09
N ALA A 21 -9.87 11.05 -2.42
CA ALA A 21 -9.18 10.09 -3.28
C ALA A 21 -7.65 10.27 -3.21
N LEU A 22 -7.15 11.50 -3.18
CA LEU A 22 -5.73 11.80 -3.03
C LEU A 22 -5.20 11.26 -1.69
N TRP A 23 -5.90 11.53 -0.59
CA TRP A 23 -5.51 11.05 0.74
C TRP A 23 -5.55 9.52 0.86
N ILE A 24 -6.61 8.88 0.34
CA ILE A 24 -6.72 7.41 0.31
C ILE A 24 -5.56 6.81 -0.49
N THR A 25 -5.29 7.35 -1.68
CA THR A 25 -4.19 6.86 -2.52
C THR A 25 -2.84 7.04 -1.84
N ALA A 26 -2.57 8.22 -1.26
CA ALA A 26 -1.33 8.48 -0.54
C ALA A 26 -1.15 7.52 0.65
N ALA A 27 -2.21 7.33 1.45
CA ALA A 27 -2.17 6.43 2.60
C ALA A 27 -1.92 4.96 2.19
N LEU A 28 -2.58 4.48 1.13
CA LEU A 28 -2.39 3.12 0.63
C LEU A 28 -1.00 2.90 0.03
N VAL A 29 -0.46 3.90 -0.69
CA VAL A 29 0.92 3.84 -1.21
C VAL A 29 1.93 3.76 -0.07
N VAL A 30 1.79 4.61 0.95
CA VAL A 30 2.68 4.57 2.13
C VAL A 30 2.57 3.23 2.85
N ALA A 31 1.35 2.73 3.08
CA ALA A 31 1.13 1.42 3.69
C ALA A 31 1.76 0.29 2.88
N GLY A 32 1.62 0.32 1.55
CA GLY A 32 2.23 -0.65 0.64
C GLY A 32 3.76 -0.65 0.70
N LEU A 33 4.38 0.53 0.67
CA LEU A 33 5.83 0.67 0.77
C LEU A 33 6.37 0.17 2.11
N VAL A 34 5.72 0.56 3.21
CA VAL A 34 6.12 0.12 4.56
C VAL A 34 5.98 -1.39 4.71
N LEU A 35 4.86 -1.96 4.27
CA LEU A 35 4.60 -3.39 4.41
C LEU A 35 5.53 -4.23 3.54
N SER A 36 5.80 -3.78 2.30
CA SER A 36 6.79 -4.43 1.42
C SER A 36 8.20 -4.37 1.99
N GLY A 37 8.59 -3.23 2.58
CA GLY A 37 9.88 -3.08 3.25
C GLY A 37 10.02 -4.01 4.45
N LEU A 38 9.03 -4.02 5.35
CA LEU A 38 9.02 -4.90 6.52
C LEU A 38 9.06 -6.39 6.14
N PHE A 39 8.33 -6.77 5.09
CA PHE A 39 8.34 -8.16 4.61
C PHE A 39 9.70 -8.54 4.03
N ARG A 40 10.32 -7.66 3.23
CA ARG A 40 11.67 -7.86 2.71
C ARG A 40 12.68 -8.07 3.83
N ASP A 41 12.72 -7.14 4.80
CA ASP A 41 13.63 -7.21 5.94
C ASP A 41 13.42 -8.49 6.76
N TYR A 42 12.17 -8.91 6.94
CA TYR A 42 11.84 -10.14 7.64
C TYR A 42 12.39 -11.37 6.90
N VAL A 43 12.16 -11.46 5.59
CA VAL A 43 12.61 -12.59 4.77
C VAL A 43 14.13 -12.64 4.70
N GLU A 44 14.80 -11.51 4.48
CA GLU A 44 16.25 -11.42 4.44
C GLU A 44 16.90 -11.85 5.77
N ARG A 45 16.38 -11.36 6.91
CA ARG A 45 16.87 -11.75 8.24
C ARG A 45 16.63 -13.23 8.52
N SER A 46 15.46 -13.76 8.15
CA SER A 46 15.13 -15.17 8.33
C SER A 46 16.07 -16.06 7.52
N PHE A 47 16.38 -15.65 6.30
CA PHE A 47 17.30 -16.35 5.42
C PHE A 47 18.75 -16.33 5.97
N GLU A 48 19.21 -15.17 6.44
CA GLU A 48 20.53 -15.02 7.08
C GLU A 48 20.66 -15.88 8.33
N GLN A 49 19.63 -15.88 9.19
CA GLN A 49 19.60 -16.73 10.39
C GLN A 49 19.67 -18.22 10.02
N GLN A 50 18.97 -18.63 8.96
CA GLN A 50 19.03 -20.01 8.49
C GLN A 50 20.42 -20.38 8.01
N LEU A 51 21.09 -19.52 7.26
CA LEU A 51 22.49 -19.73 6.84
C LEU A 51 23.44 -19.77 8.04
N ALA A 52 23.28 -18.86 9.01
CA ALA A 52 24.09 -18.84 10.22
C ALA A 52 23.95 -20.14 11.03
N MET A 53 22.73 -20.61 11.23
CA MET A 53 22.49 -21.89 11.93
C MET A 53 23.16 -23.09 11.21
N GLN A 54 23.13 -23.11 9.87
CA GLN A 54 23.78 -24.15 9.10
C GLN A 54 25.32 -24.04 9.17
N LEU A 55 25.86 -22.81 9.18
CA LEU A 55 27.28 -22.54 9.35
C LEU A 55 27.76 -23.01 10.72
N ASP A 56 27.04 -22.67 11.80
CA ASP A 56 27.34 -23.13 13.14
C ASP A 56 27.32 -24.67 13.26
N ARG A 57 26.31 -25.28 12.66
CA ARG A 57 26.18 -26.74 12.63
C ARG A 57 27.35 -27.38 11.86
N LEU A 58 27.72 -26.84 10.68
CA LEU A 58 28.84 -27.34 9.90
C LEU A 58 30.16 -27.18 10.68
N SER A 59 30.35 -26.03 11.31
CA SER A 59 31.53 -25.77 12.16
C SER A 59 31.66 -26.78 13.30
N SER A 60 30.54 -27.13 13.95
CA SER A 60 30.52 -28.03 15.12
C SER A 60 30.80 -29.51 14.77
N VAL A 61 30.53 -29.91 13.53
CA VAL A 61 30.75 -31.30 13.08
C VAL A 61 32.06 -31.48 12.30
N SER A 62 32.74 -30.38 11.95
CA SER A 62 33.99 -30.40 11.22
C SER A 62 35.20 -30.61 12.13
N GLU A 63 36.08 -31.54 11.84
CA GLU A 63 37.36 -31.72 12.55
C GLU A 63 38.47 -32.16 11.56
N VAL A 64 39.70 -32.14 12.04
CA VAL A 64 40.83 -32.62 11.29
C VAL A 64 41.24 -34.00 11.78
N GLY A 65 41.11 -35.01 10.96
CA GLY A 65 41.48 -36.40 11.24
C GLY A 65 42.99 -36.62 11.37
N PRO A 66 43.40 -37.86 11.80
CA PRO A 66 44.81 -38.15 12.06
C PRO A 66 45.77 -37.95 10.87
N GLY A 67 45.25 -37.98 9.64
CA GLY A 67 46.02 -37.73 8.42
C GLY A 67 46.06 -36.28 7.97
N GLY A 68 45.45 -35.36 8.73
CA GLY A 68 45.36 -33.96 8.35
C GLY A 68 44.25 -33.65 7.35
N ALA A 69 43.44 -34.64 7.00
CA ALA A 69 42.24 -34.46 6.16
C ALA A 69 41.08 -33.88 6.99
N ILE A 70 40.24 -33.07 6.34
CA ILE A 70 39.03 -32.59 6.96
C ILE A 70 37.97 -33.71 6.97
N GLU A 71 37.44 -34.03 8.10
CA GLU A 71 36.41 -35.06 8.28
C GLU A 71 35.16 -34.48 8.99
N LEU A 72 33.98 -35.03 8.68
CA LEU A 72 32.77 -34.69 9.37
C LEU A 72 32.45 -35.79 10.40
N LYS A 73 32.41 -35.45 11.69
CA LYS A 73 32.04 -36.41 12.80
C LYS A 73 30.69 -37.07 12.62
N ARG A 74 29.77 -36.40 11.95
CA ARG A 74 28.43 -36.88 11.64
C ARG A 74 28.07 -36.46 10.22
N LEU A 75 27.20 -37.26 9.58
CA LEU A 75 26.63 -36.88 8.31
C LEU A 75 25.93 -35.52 8.45
N PHE A 76 26.41 -34.56 7.68
CA PHE A 76 25.74 -33.29 7.50
C PHE A 76 24.58 -33.47 6.51
N SER A 77 23.52 -34.16 7.03
CA SER A 77 22.44 -34.72 6.23
C SER A 77 21.32 -33.73 6.07
N ASP A 78 21.44 -32.85 5.10
CA ASP A 78 20.32 -32.10 4.57
C ASP A 78 20.22 -32.45 3.07
N PRO A 79 19.07 -32.97 2.60
CA PRO A 79 18.90 -33.40 1.21
C PRO A 79 19.22 -32.32 0.16
N ARG A 80 19.16 -31.06 0.56
CA ARG A 80 19.51 -29.93 -0.31
C ARG A 80 20.98 -29.93 -0.70
N PHE A 81 21.88 -30.44 0.13
CA PHE A 81 23.31 -30.52 -0.16
C PHE A 81 23.72 -31.76 -0.96
N GLU A 82 22.81 -32.68 -1.20
CA GLU A 82 23.07 -33.91 -1.93
C GLU A 82 22.76 -33.82 -3.43
N LYS A 83 21.80 -32.97 -3.81
CA LYS A 83 21.38 -32.82 -5.21
C LYS A 83 22.33 -31.86 -5.93
N PRO A 84 22.95 -32.24 -7.06
CA PRO A 84 23.77 -31.34 -7.85
C PRO A 84 23.00 -30.07 -8.21
N TYR A 85 23.69 -28.95 -8.07
CA TYR A 85 23.19 -27.59 -8.41
C TYR A 85 21.86 -27.19 -7.74
N SER A 86 21.65 -27.71 -6.54
CA SER A 86 20.41 -27.49 -5.77
C SER A 86 20.17 -26.05 -5.31
N GLY A 87 21.16 -25.19 -5.44
CA GLY A 87 21.16 -23.83 -4.89
C GLY A 87 21.63 -23.74 -3.43
N TRP A 88 21.88 -24.88 -2.75
CA TRP A 88 22.42 -24.93 -1.38
C TRP A 88 23.76 -25.62 -1.37
N TYR A 89 24.78 -24.93 -0.87
CA TYR A 89 26.16 -25.35 -0.95
C TYR A 89 26.86 -25.15 0.37
N TRP A 90 27.84 -26.02 0.64
CA TRP A 90 28.79 -25.79 1.70
C TRP A 90 30.19 -26.21 1.29
N GLN A 91 31.20 -25.60 1.91
CA GLN A 91 32.59 -25.85 1.67
C GLN A 91 33.42 -25.62 2.94
N VAL A 92 34.41 -26.48 3.19
CA VAL A 92 35.43 -26.26 4.21
C VAL A 92 36.79 -26.34 3.54
N ALA A 93 37.60 -25.31 3.68
CA ALA A 93 38.91 -25.20 3.04
C ALA A 93 39.94 -24.61 4.00
N GLY A 94 41.20 -25.08 3.92
CA GLY A 94 42.37 -24.47 4.55
C GLY A 94 43.35 -23.98 3.48
N SER A 95 44.31 -23.11 3.88
CA SER A 95 45.27 -22.47 2.95
C SER A 95 46.06 -23.47 2.10
N ASP A 96 46.43 -24.65 2.65
CA ASP A 96 47.25 -25.66 1.97
C ASP A 96 46.68 -27.08 2.10
N ARG A 97 45.39 -27.24 2.33
CA ARG A 97 44.79 -28.52 2.71
C ARG A 97 43.58 -28.92 1.86
N PRO A 98 43.29 -30.24 1.82
CA PRO A 98 42.22 -30.74 0.98
C PRO A 98 40.90 -30.06 1.28
N LEU A 99 40.22 -29.70 0.20
CA LEU A 99 38.87 -29.09 0.20
C LEU A 99 37.83 -30.15 0.47
N LEU A 100 37.00 -29.95 1.47
CA LEU A 100 35.76 -30.72 1.68
C LEU A 100 34.54 -29.85 1.25
N ARG A 101 33.68 -30.43 0.44
CA ARG A 101 32.55 -29.69 -0.10
C ARG A 101 31.29 -30.55 -0.20
N SER A 102 30.14 -29.89 -0.29
CA SER A 102 28.85 -30.54 -0.54
C SER A 102 28.83 -31.19 -1.92
N ARG A 103 28.10 -32.28 -2.04
CA ARG A 103 27.87 -32.95 -3.34
C ARG A 103 27.13 -32.02 -4.32
N SER A 104 26.34 -31.09 -3.80
CA SER A 104 25.58 -30.10 -4.60
C SER A 104 26.48 -29.17 -5.42
N LEU A 105 27.71 -28.86 -4.96
CA LEU A 105 28.70 -28.09 -5.73
C LEU A 105 29.24 -28.84 -6.94
N TRP A 106 29.16 -30.18 -6.97
CA TRP A 106 29.61 -31.06 -8.04
C TRP A 106 31.07 -30.78 -8.43
N ASP A 107 31.29 -30.13 -9.57
CA ASP A 107 32.62 -29.79 -10.13
C ASP A 107 33.07 -28.36 -9.78
N ARG A 108 32.25 -27.57 -9.12
CA ARG A 108 32.52 -26.18 -8.74
C ARG A 108 33.08 -26.07 -7.32
N VAL A 109 33.70 -24.92 -7.05
CA VAL A 109 34.14 -24.51 -5.71
C VAL A 109 33.69 -23.08 -5.46
N LEU A 110 33.41 -22.77 -4.19
CA LEU A 110 33.21 -21.38 -3.77
C LEU A 110 34.57 -20.69 -3.68
N VAL A 111 34.61 -19.40 -3.97
CA VAL A 111 35.82 -18.60 -3.86
C VAL A 111 36.38 -18.70 -2.44
N ILE A 112 37.68 -18.99 -2.30
CA ILE A 112 38.38 -18.96 -1.03
C ILE A 112 39.07 -17.60 -0.98
N GLU A 113 38.68 -16.77 -0.03
CA GLU A 113 39.38 -15.53 0.25
C GLU A 113 40.74 -15.89 0.89
N GLY A 114 41.79 -15.14 0.53
CA GLY A 114 43.18 -15.42 0.94
C GLY A 114 43.38 -15.51 2.45
N ASP A 115 44.61 -15.32 2.95
CA ASP A 115 44.94 -15.44 4.38
C ASP A 115 44.05 -14.59 5.26
N VAL A 116 43.07 -15.24 5.88
CA VAL A 116 42.12 -14.62 6.84
C VAL A 116 42.49 -15.13 8.23
N GLU A 117 42.62 -14.19 9.18
CA GLU A 117 42.82 -14.56 10.60
C GLU A 117 41.53 -15.22 11.13
N ALA A 118 41.70 -16.17 12.07
CA ALA A 118 40.57 -16.80 12.73
C ALA A 118 39.67 -15.73 13.42
N THR A 119 38.40 -15.73 13.08
CA THR A 119 37.41 -14.80 13.66
C THR A 119 36.10 -15.52 13.91
N ASP A 120 35.51 -15.27 15.06
CA ASP A 120 34.18 -15.80 15.39
C ASP A 120 33.04 -15.08 14.65
N THR A 121 33.34 -13.90 14.09
CA THR A 121 32.34 -13.12 13.36
C THR A 121 32.26 -13.59 11.91
N PRO A 122 31.11 -14.13 11.49
CA PRO A 122 30.93 -14.51 10.10
C PRO A 122 30.83 -13.25 9.21
N TRP A 123 31.36 -13.33 8.00
CA TRP A 123 31.20 -12.29 6.99
C TRP A 123 30.42 -12.80 5.78
N ARG A 124 29.83 -11.90 5.08
CA ARG A 124 28.90 -12.17 3.99
C ARG A 124 29.43 -11.64 2.66
N SER A 125 29.24 -12.40 1.59
CA SER A 125 29.45 -11.98 0.21
C SER A 125 28.31 -12.47 -0.68
N VAL A 126 28.18 -11.84 -1.85
CA VAL A 126 27.31 -12.32 -2.94
C VAL A 126 28.21 -12.76 -4.07
N GLU A 127 28.02 -13.98 -4.53
CA GLU A 127 28.85 -14.60 -5.54
C GLU A 127 28.02 -15.26 -6.63
N MET A 128 28.68 -15.49 -7.78
CA MET A 128 28.09 -16.27 -8.85
C MET A 128 28.35 -17.75 -8.58
N GLY A 129 27.29 -18.52 -8.46
CA GLY A 129 27.33 -19.97 -8.27
C GLY A 129 27.28 -20.76 -9.58
N PRO A 130 27.06 -22.10 -9.47
CA PRO A 130 26.75 -22.93 -10.63
C PRO A 130 25.52 -22.44 -11.38
N GLU A 131 25.46 -22.65 -12.69
CA GLU A 131 24.28 -22.31 -13.53
C GLU A 131 23.84 -20.84 -13.41
N ASP A 132 24.81 -19.92 -13.26
CA ASP A 132 24.55 -18.46 -13.09
C ASP A 132 23.66 -18.09 -11.89
N GLN A 133 23.60 -18.95 -10.87
CA GLN A 133 22.88 -18.67 -9.63
C GLN A 133 23.53 -17.53 -8.87
N HIS A 134 22.72 -16.66 -8.29
CA HIS A 134 23.18 -15.64 -7.36
C HIS A 134 23.19 -16.19 -5.94
N LEU A 135 24.37 -16.46 -5.41
CA LEU A 135 24.55 -17.06 -4.10
C LEU A 135 24.80 -15.99 -3.03
N TRP A 136 24.09 -16.10 -1.94
CA TRP A 136 24.45 -15.44 -0.70
C TRP A 136 25.34 -16.39 0.09
N VAL A 137 26.60 -16.01 0.27
CA VAL A 137 27.61 -16.82 0.93
C VAL A 137 27.94 -16.24 2.30
N LEU A 138 27.82 -17.07 3.32
CA LEU A 138 28.23 -16.75 4.68
C LEU A 138 29.47 -17.56 5.03
N ARG A 139 30.54 -16.89 5.44
CA ARG A 139 31.83 -17.51 5.77
C ARG A 139 32.23 -17.23 7.20
N ARG A 140 33.03 -18.16 7.73
CA ARG A 140 33.73 -17.99 9.01
C ARG A 140 35.11 -18.62 8.94
N ALA A 141 36.11 -17.95 9.49
CA ALA A 141 37.44 -18.48 9.62
C ALA A 141 37.63 -19.01 11.05
N VAL A 142 37.84 -20.31 11.19
CA VAL A 142 37.93 -21.01 12.48
C VAL A 142 39.15 -21.89 12.57
N THR A 143 39.62 -22.13 13.78
CA THR A 143 40.59 -23.20 14.07
C THR A 143 39.84 -24.46 14.43
N LEU A 144 39.92 -25.49 13.58
CA LEU A 144 39.24 -26.75 13.82
C LEU A 144 39.98 -27.60 14.89
N PRO A 145 39.29 -28.47 15.63
CA PRO A 145 39.94 -29.42 16.54
C PRO A 145 40.93 -30.33 15.78
N GLY A 146 42.14 -30.45 16.32
CA GLY A 146 43.22 -31.20 15.67
C GLY A 146 44.00 -30.45 14.57
N ALA A 147 43.61 -29.23 14.24
CA ALA A 147 44.22 -28.40 13.21
C ALA A 147 45.43 -27.59 13.73
N ARG A 148 46.40 -27.33 12.83
CA ARG A 148 47.50 -26.40 13.05
C ARG A 148 47.38 -25.08 12.25
N GLY A 149 46.19 -24.79 11.72
CA GLY A 149 45.95 -23.63 10.87
C GLY A 149 44.48 -23.19 10.88
N VAL A 150 44.19 -22.09 10.20
CA VAL A 150 42.86 -21.54 10.07
C VAL A 150 42.15 -22.21 8.87
N TYR A 151 40.90 -22.52 9.04
CA TYR A 151 40.03 -23.07 8.01
C TYR A 151 38.88 -22.10 7.75
N GLN A 152 38.54 -21.94 6.47
CA GLN A 152 37.37 -21.21 6.06
C GLN A 152 36.22 -22.18 5.89
N ILE A 153 35.15 -21.97 6.63
CA ILE A 153 33.87 -22.66 6.51
C ILE A 153 32.90 -21.74 5.81
N ALA A 154 32.32 -22.20 4.71
CA ALA A 154 31.38 -21.43 3.92
C ALA A 154 30.07 -22.18 3.75
N ILE A 155 28.97 -21.48 3.91
CA ILE A 155 27.61 -21.92 3.50
C ILE A 155 27.11 -20.91 2.48
N ALA A 156 26.51 -21.43 1.41
CA ALA A 156 25.93 -20.60 0.37
C ALA A 156 24.52 -21.08 0.02
N ALA A 157 23.66 -20.12 -0.29
CA ALA A 157 22.33 -20.43 -0.80
C ALA A 157 21.93 -19.46 -1.91
N ASP A 158 21.19 -19.98 -2.89
CA ASP A 158 20.62 -19.18 -3.98
C ASP A 158 19.52 -18.25 -3.46
N ILE A 159 19.65 -16.97 -3.80
CA ILE A 159 18.70 -15.93 -3.38
C ILE A 159 17.50 -15.78 -4.33
N SER A 160 17.48 -16.54 -5.42
CA SER A 160 16.42 -16.44 -6.43
C SER A 160 15.03 -16.79 -5.86
N GLU A 161 14.94 -17.84 -5.04
CA GLU A 161 13.69 -18.22 -4.36
C GLU A 161 13.22 -17.15 -3.38
N MET A 162 14.16 -16.55 -2.65
CA MET A 162 13.88 -15.45 -1.72
C MET A 162 13.34 -14.22 -2.48
N HIS A 163 14.02 -13.81 -3.56
CA HIS A 163 13.57 -12.71 -4.40
C HIS A 163 12.20 -12.98 -5.04
N ALA A 164 11.97 -14.21 -5.52
CA ALA A 164 10.68 -14.61 -6.05
C ALA A 164 9.55 -14.56 -5.00
N ALA A 165 9.84 -14.93 -3.75
CA ALA A 165 8.87 -14.81 -2.65
C ALA A 165 8.53 -13.36 -2.33
N ILE A 166 9.54 -12.49 -2.27
CA ILE A 166 9.35 -11.04 -2.06
C ILE A 166 8.54 -10.41 -3.22
N ALA A 167 8.86 -10.76 -4.46
CA ALA A 167 8.15 -10.26 -5.63
C ALA A 167 6.68 -10.68 -5.63
N ARG A 168 6.38 -11.96 -5.40
CA ARG A 168 5.00 -12.47 -5.31
C ARG A 168 4.20 -11.81 -4.19
N PHE A 169 4.82 -11.61 -3.04
CA PHE A 169 4.17 -10.88 -1.94
C PHE A 169 3.84 -9.44 -2.33
N THR A 170 4.81 -8.73 -2.89
CA THR A 170 4.65 -7.33 -3.31
C THR A 170 3.56 -7.17 -4.38
N GLU A 171 3.51 -8.08 -5.35
CA GLU A 171 2.49 -8.11 -6.40
C GLU A 171 1.09 -8.35 -5.81
N THR A 172 0.96 -9.36 -4.95
CA THR A 172 -0.31 -9.68 -4.29
C THR A 172 -0.78 -8.52 -3.40
N LEU A 173 0.14 -7.91 -2.65
CA LEU A 173 -0.15 -6.75 -1.82
C LEU A 173 -0.61 -5.56 -2.67
N ALA A 174 0.11 -5.26 -3.77
CA ALA A 174 -0.24 -4.15 -4.66
C ALA A 174 -1.63 -4.35 -5.28
N LEU A 175 -1.95 -5.56 -5.75
CA LEU A 175 -3.27 -5.88 -6.28
C LEU A 175 -4.36 -5.72 -5.21
N SER A 176 -4.13 -6.22 -3.99
CA SER A 176 -5.07 -6.11 -2.88
C SER A 176 -5.34 -4.67 -2.50
N LEU A 177 -4.27 -3.84 -2.40
CA LEU A 177 -4.39 -2.42 -2.10
C LEU A 177 -5.06 -1.64 -3.23
N ALA A 178 -4.83 -2.02 -4.50
CA ALA A 178 -5.51 -1.41 -5.65
C ALA A 178 -7.02 -1.68 -5.62
N VAL A 179 -7.44 -2.93 -5.36
CA VAL A 179 -8.86 -3.29 -5.22
C VAL A 179 -9.50 -2.55 -4.05
N LEU A 180 -8.83 -2.51 -2.90
CA LEU A 180 -9.29 -1.76 -1.72
C LEU A 180 -9.41 -0.27 -2.03
N GLY A 181 -8.42 0.33 -2.68
CA GLY A 181 -8.40 1.74 -3.06
C GLY A 181 -9.54 2.10 -4.01
N LEU A 182 -9.77 1.28 -5.03
CA LEU A 182 -10.89 1.46 -5.96
C LEU A 182 -12.23 1.38 -5.23
N GLY A 183 -12.40 0.42 -4.32
CA GLY A 183 -13.60 0.29 -3.49
C GLY A 183 -13.85 1.51 -2.60
N LEU A 184 -12.80 2.00 -1.92
CA LEU A 184 -12.88 3.18 -1.07
C LEU A 184 -13.19 4.46 -1.87
N ILE A 185 -12.55 4.65 -3.02
CA ILE A 185 -12.82 5.79 -3.90
C ILE A 185 -14.26 5.75 -4.41
N ALA A 186 -14.74 4.58 -4.85
CA ALA A 186 -16.13 4.40 -5.26
C ALA A 186 -17.10 4.73 -4.11
N ALA A 187 -16.83 4.23 -2.89
CA ALA A 187 -17.62 4.52 -1.71
C ALA A 187 -17.68 6.03 -1.41
N VAL A 188 -16.55 6.73 -1.46
CA VAL A 188 -16.48 8.19 -1.28
C VAL A 188 -17.28 8.93 -2.34
N ILE A 189 -17.17 8.54 -3.61
CA ILE A 189 -17.96 9.16 -4.70
C ILE A 189 -19.45 9.00 -4.44
N ILE A 190 -19.87 7.79 -4.06
CA ILE A 190 -21.27 7.49 -3.70
C ILE A 190 -21.69 8.36 -2.51
N GLN A 191 -20.94 8.35 -1.43
CA GLN A 191 -21.23 9.10 -0.21
C GLN A 191 -21.34 10.60 -0.47
N VAL A 192 -20.42 11.20 -1.22
CA VAL A 192 -20.45 12.63 -1.56
C VAL A 192 -21.67 12.96 -2.42
N ARG A 193 -22.02 12.11 -3.38
CA ARG A 193 -23.22 12.32 -4.21
C ARG A 193 -24.52 12.26 -3.39
N TYR A 194 -24.65 11.24 -2.55
CA TYR A 194 -25.84 11.11 -1.70
C TYR A 194 -25.91 12.21 -0.64
N GLY A 195 -24.80 12.56 0.00
CA GLY A 195 -24.74 13.61 1.01
C GLY A 195 -25.04 15.02 0.47
N LEU A 196 -24.72 15.30 -0.80
CA LEU A 196 -25.01 16.59 -1.42
C LEU A 196 -26.35 16.66 -2.17
N LEU A 197 -27.07 15.52 -2.30
CA LEU A 197 -28.36 15.47 -2.98
C LEU A 197 -29.41 16.42 -2.37
N PRO A 198 -29.53 16.57 -1.03
CA PRO A 198 -30.48 17.51 -0.43
C PRO A 198 -30.24 18.96 -0.84
N LEU A 199 -28.97 19.39 -1.00
CA LEU A 199 -28.65 20.76 -1.45
C LEU A 199 -29.05 20.97 -2.92
N VAL A 200 -28.93 19.95 -3.77
CA VAL A 200 -29.44 20.02 -5.15
C VAL A 200 -30.96 20.14 -5.16
N ARG A 201 -31.68 19.37 -4.31
CA ARG A 201 -33.14 19.46 -4.19
C ARG A 201 -33.58 20.85 -3.70
N LEU A 202 -32.87 21.42 -2.72
CA LEU A 202 -33.14 22.76 -2.23
C LEU A 202 -33.01 23.81 -3.34
N ARG A 203 -31.91 23.76 -4.13
CA ARG A 203 -31.68 24.63 -5.28
C ARG A 203 -32.78 24.52 -6.32
N ASP A 204 -33.17 23.28 -6.66
CA ASP A 204 -34.19 23.02 -7.68
C ASP A 204 -35.57 23.45 -7.18
N GLY A 205 -35.89 23.26 -5.90
CA GLY A 205 -37.07 23.80 -5.25
C GLY A 205 -37.14 25.34 -5.30
N LEU A 206 -36.02 26.00 -4.99
CA LEU A 206 -35.93 27.47 -5.05
C LEU A 206 -36.10 27.96 -6.50
N ALA A 207 -35.57 27.26 -7.50
CA ALA A 207 -35.78 27.57 -8.91
C ALA A 207 -37.25 27.40 -9.33
N ALA A 208 -37.97 26.43 -8.78
CA ALA A 208 -39.40 26.22 -8.98
C ALA A 208 -40.23 27.38 -8.38
N VAL A 209 -39.90 27.83 -7.19
CA VAL A 209 -40.54 29.01 -6.56
C VAL A 209 -40.28 30.27 -7.41
N ARG A 210 -39.03 30.53 -7.82
CA ARG A 210 -38.68 31.68 -8.63
C ARG A 210 -39.41 31.73 -10.00
N SER A 211 -39.69 30.54 -10.56
CA SER A 211 -40.44 30.44 -11.83
C SER A 211 -41.99 30.43 -11.64
N GLY A 212 -42.49 30.59 -10.41
CA GLY A 212 -43.89 30.58 -10.13
C GLY A 212 -44.55 29.19 -10.15
N ARG A 213 -43.78 28.11 -10.31
CA ARG A 213 -44.29 26.72 -10.34
C ARG A 213 -44.55 26.15 -8.95
N ALA A 214 -44.00 26.76 -7.91
CA ALA A 214 -44.23 26.43 -6.51
C ALA A 214 -44.32 27.72 -5.68
N THR A 215 -44.99 27.67 -4.55
CA THR A 215 -45.10 28.80 -3.60
C THR A 215 -44.18 28.62 -2.41
N ARG A 216 -43.74 27.38 -2.11
CA ARG A 216 -42.90 27.02 -0.97
C ARG A 216 -41.93 25.92 -1.35
N LEU A 217 -40.86 25.81 -0.56
CA LEU A 217 -39.97 24.67 -0.58
C LEU A 217 -40.66 23.50 0.15
N ALA A 218 -40.93 22.43 -0.58
CA ALA A 218 -41.57 21.22 -0.05
C ALA A 218 -40.69 20.00 -0.27
N GLY A 219 -40.67 19.05 0.67
CA GLY A 219 -40.00 17.78 0.56
C GLY A 219 -39.31 17.37 1.87
N PRO A 220 -38.88 16.11 1.99
CA PRO A 220 -38.11 15.67 3.13
C PRO A 220 -36.68 16.20 2.99
N PHE A 221 -36.28 17.05 3.91
CA PHE A 221 -34.94 17.55 4.09
C PHE A 221 -34.29 16.89 5.31
N PRO A 222 -32.98 16.55 5.28
CA PRO A 222 -32.23 16.13 6.46
C PRO A 222 -32.25 17.22 7.54
N ASP A 223 -32.02 16.79 8.78
CA ASP A 223 -32.09 17.69 9.98
C ASP A 223 -31.08 18.87 9.85
N GLU A 224 -29.95 18.68 9.18
CA GLU A 224 -28.95 19.73 8.95
C GLU A 224 -29.39 20.79 7.91
N VAL A 225 -30.33 20.44 7.04
CA VAL A 225 -30.85 21.33 5.97
C VAL A 225 -32.21 21.88 6.29
N MET A 226 -32.99 21.22 7.16
CA MET A 226 -34.35 21.60 7.53
C MET A 226 -34.45 23.06 8.02
N PRO A 227 -33.58 23.54 8.96
CA PRO A 227 -33.68 24.95 9.41
C PRO A 227 -33.51 25.94 8.25
N LEU A 228 -32.62 25.66 7.31
CA LEU A 228 -32.43 26.52 6.15
C LEU A 228 -33.65 26.55 5.23
N ALA A 229 -34.33 25.41 5.06
CA ALA A 229 -35.55 25.34 4.25
C ALA A 229 -36.71 26.08 4.94
N GLU A 230 -36.81 26.03 6.27
CA GLU A 230 -37.79 26.78 7.07
C GLU A 230 -37.56 28.28 7.02
N ASP A 231 -36.30 28.73 7.19
CA ASP A 231 -35.94 30.15 7.08
C ASP A 231 -36.26 30.71 5.69
N LEU A 232 -35.95 29.95 4.64
CA LEU A 232 -36.30 30.34 3.27
C LEU A 232 -37.80 30.41 3.05
N ASN A 233 -38.57 29.46 3.59
CA ASN A 233 -40.05 29.52 3.53
C ASN A 233 -40.61 30.73 4.27
N ALA A 234 -40.08 31.05 5.44
CA ALA A 234 -40.47 32.26 6.19
C ALA A 234 -40.24 33.54 5.42
N LEU A 235 -39.07 33.65 4.72
CA LEU A 235 -38.76 34.79 3.84
C LEU A 235 -39.69 34.85 2.62
N LEU A 236 -40.09 33.73 2.03
CA LEU A 236 -41.01 33.65 0.91
C LEU A 236 -42.42 34.13 1.36
N ASP A 237 -42.92 33.71 2.54
CA ASP A 237 -44.19 34.11 3.11
C ASP A 237 -44.20 35.61 3.42
N HIS A 238 -43.12 36.14 4.00
CA HIS A 238 -42.96 37.57 4.24
C HIS A 238 -43.03 38.36 2.94
N ASN A 239 -42.28 37.96 1.91
CA ASN A 239 -42.32 38.62 0.60
C ASN A 239 -43.73 38.57 -0.04
N ALA A 240 -44.41 37.43 0.02
CA ALA A 240 -45.76 37.31 -0.48
C ALA A 240 -46.72 38.29 0.23
N SER A 241 -46.61 38.42 1.56
CA SER A 241 -47.41 39.35 2.35
C SER A 241 -47.13 40.82 2.04
N VAL A 242 -45.89 41.19 1.76
CA VAL A 242 -45.49 42.55 1.32
C VAL A 242 -46.11 42.88 -0.03
N VAL A 243 -46.00 41.95 -1.00
CA VAL A 243 -46.58 42.14 -2.34
C VAL A 243 -48.09 42.26 -2.28
N GLU A 244 -48.79 41.48 -1.47
CA GLU A 244 -50.25 41.54 -1.32
C GLU A 244 -50.70 42.87 -0.67
N ARG A 245 -49.99 43.31 0.36
CA ARG A 245 -50.24 44.63 0.98
C ARG A 245 -50.04 45.80 -0.04
N ALA A 246 -48.97 45.73 -0.86
CA ALA A 246 -48.74 46.72 -1.91
C ALA A 246 -49.86 46.73 -2.96
N ARG A 247 -50.32 45.55 -3.39
CA ARG A 247 -51.49 45.41 -4.30
C ARG A 247 -52.77 45.99 -3.72
N THR A 248 -53.06 45.70 -2.45
CA THR A 248 -54.24 46.24 -1.75
C THR A 248 -54.13 47.79 -1.66
N HIS A 249 -52.96 48.32 -1.34
CA HIS A 249 -52.77 49.78 -1.31
C HIS A 249 -52.94 50.45 -2.66
N VAL A 250 -52.40 49.87 -3.73
CA VAL A 250 -52.59 50.37 -5.09
C VAL A 250 -54.06 50.29 -5.50
N GLY A 251 -54.76 49.16 -5.16
CA GLY A 251 -56.18 48.98 -5.43
C GLY A 251 -57.02 50.06 -4.71
N ASN A 252 -56.74 50.31 -3.43
CA ASN A 252 -57.41 51.35 -2.65
C ASN A 252 -57.16 52.77 -3.19
N LEU A 253 -55.92 53.09 -3.58
CA LEU A 253 -55.59 54.37 -4.24
C LEU A 253 -56.31 54.52 -5.58
N ALA A 254 -56.38 53.49 -6.39
CA ALA A 254 -57.11 53.53 -7.67
C ALA A 254 -58.61 53.76 -7.44
N HIS A 255 -59.20 53.15 -6.41
CA HIS A 255 -60.58 53.39 -6.06
C HIS A 255 -60.86 54.77 -5.50
N ALA A 256 -59.94 55.27 -4.63
CA ALA A 256 -60.01 56.63 -4.04
C ALA A 256 -59.83 57.74 -5.11
N LEU A 257 -59.12 57.50 -6.16
CA LEU A 257 -58.91 58.44 -7.29
C LEU A 257 -60.09 58.40 -8.29
N LYS A 258 -60.77 57.25 -8.41
CA LYS A 258 -61.91 57.10 -9.35
C LYS A 258 -63.09 57.92 -8.90
N THR A 259 -63.35 58.07 -7.58
CA THR A 259 -64.49 58.79 -7.02
C THR A 259 -64.41 60.31 -7.30
N PRO A 260 -63.30 61.05 -7.09
CA PRO A 260 -63.26 62.50 -7.40
C PRO A 260 -63.17 62.76 -8.91
N LEU A 261 -62.52 61.84 -9.72
CA LEU A 261 -62.46 61.98 -11.16
C LEU A 261 -63.83 61.84 -11.84
N SER A 262 -64.70 61.04 -11.30
CA SER A 262 -66.09 60.91 -11.81
C SER A 262 -66.96 62.11 -11.49
N VAL A 263 -66.59 62.91 -10.52
CA VAL A 263 -67.28 64.17 -10.14
C VAL A 263 -66.85 65.38 -11.00
N VAL A 264 -65.60 65.37 -11.51
CA VAL A 264 -65.06 66.46 -12.35
C VAL A 264 -65.37 66.26 -13.83
N GLY A 265 -65.83 65.06 -14.25
CA GLY A 265 -66.17 64.72 -15.64
C GLY A 265 -67.66 64.82 -15.99
N ASN A 266 -68.49 65.39 -15.12
CA ASN A 266 -69.92 65.66 -15.37
C ASN A 266 -70.09 67.21 -15.30
#